data_32a6e594078e274711d06c2df88b28bc
#
_entry.id   32a6e594078e274711d06c2df88b28bc
#
_cell.length_a   1.000
_cell.length_b   1.000
_cell.length_c   1.000
_cell.angle_alpha   90.00
_cell.angle_beta   90.00
_cell.angle_gamma   90.00
#
_symmetry.space_group_name_H-M   'P 1'
#
loop_
_entity.id
_entity.type
_entity.pdbx_description
1 polymer ?
#
loop_
_entity_poly.entity_id
_entity_poly.type
_entity_poly.pdbx_seq_one_letter_code
_entity_poly.pdbx_strand_id
1 'polypeptide(L)'
;IITILNDGCMLTIARDNVVPAATPQAWDLGELRTVATVLGVVPLASSLLLLYLGLTAADGLYPSYAWMFGRKVNSRYQNDAGDRYYLPYEQLLMMVYLKISISDFLTLFASRTRGPFYERAPAPLLFAAFLVATLTATLLATQADLDDSTYPMYAIGSNAAAFVWLYNLAWFAVQDAAKVALYRAFDLRDAAAAADGAAVAPD
;
A
#
# COMPACT_ATOMS: atom_id res chain seq x y z
N ILE A 1 -13.62 1.49 -11.18
CA ILE A 1 -13.75 0.11 -10.61
C ILE A 1 -13.08 0.04 -9.25
N ILE A 2 -11.80 0.42 -9.08
CA ILE A 2 -11.08 0.37 -7.79
C ILE A 2 -11.82 1.16 -6.70
N THR A 3 -12.27 2.36 -7.00
CA THR A 3 -13.00 3.20 -6.04
C THR A 3 -14.22 2.47 -5.47
N ILE A 4 -15.01 1.82 -6.34
CA ILE A 4 -16.19 1.05 -5.92
C ILE A 4 -15.79 -0.15 -5.05
N LEU A 5 -14.71 -0.85 -5.42
CA LEU A 5 -14.20 -1.98 -4.64
C LEU A 5 -13.66 -1.52 -3.29
N ASN A 6 -12.97 -0.38 -3.25
CA ASN A 6 -12.46 0.22 -2.02
C ASN A 6 -13.62 0.63 -1.08
N ASP A 7 -14.63 1.33 -1.61
CA ASP A 7 -15.83 1.72 -0.85
C ASP A 7 -16.56 0.48 -0.31
N GLY A 8 -16.67 -0.58 -1.13
CA GLY A 8 -17.22 -1.87 -0.72
C GLY A 8 -16.46 -2.50 0.45
N CYS A 9 -15.12 -2.48 0.41
CA CYS A 9 -14.29 -2.97 1.52
C CYS A 9 -14.44 -2.10 2.77
N MET A 10 -14.51 -0.78 2.62
CA MET A 10 -14.70 0.14 3.74
C MET A 10 -16.02 -0.12 4.48
N LEU A 11 -17.09 -0.46 3.77
CA LEU A 11 -18.36 -0.85 4.40
C LEU A 11 -18.24 -2.11 5.26
N THR A 12 -17.34 -3.03 4.92
CA THR A 12 -17.15 -4.27 5.69
C THR A 12 -16.42 -4.06 7.02
N ILE A 13 -15.69 -2.94 7.19
CA ILE A 13 -15.04 -2.56 8.45
C ILE A 13 -16.07 -2.40 9.57
N ALA A 14 -17.28 -1.94 9.26
CA ALA A 14 -18.34 -1.80 10.26
C ALA A 14 -18.71 -3.12 10.96
N ARG A 15 -18.31 -4.25 10.38
CA ARG A 15 -18.52 -5.60 10.93
C ARG A 15 -17.21 -6.28 11.34
N ASP A 16 -16.16 -5.48 11.52
CA ASP A 16 -14.88 -6.03 11.93
C ASP A 16 -14.86 -6.44 13.42
N ASN A 17 -13.93 -7.34 13.77
CA ASN A 17 -13.73 -7.80 15.14
C ASN A 17 -13.07 -6.71 15.99
N VAL A 18 -13.87 -5.75 16.46
CA VAL A 18 -13.42 -4.66 17.33
C VAL A 18 -13.92 -4.92 18.75
N VAL A 19 -13.02 -4.84 19.74
CA VAL A 19 -13.41 -4.84 21.16
C VAL A 19 -13.60 -3.38 21.58
N PRO A 20 -14.83 -2.98 21.96
CA PRO A 20 -15.08 -1.63 22.45
C PRO A 20 -14.27 -1.36 23.72
N ALA A 21 -13.80 -0.14 23.88
CA ALA A 21 -13.19 0.29 25.14
C ALA A 21 -14.21 0.24 26.27
N ALA A 22 -13.80 -0.24 27.45
CA ALA A 22 -14.69 -0.35 28.61
C ALA A 22 -15.10 1.03 29.18
N THR A 23 -14.30 2.06 28.92
CA THR A 23 -14.53 3.45 29.36
C THR A 23 -14.48 4.40 28.17
N PRO A 24 -15.26 5.50 28.21
CA PRO A 24 -15.18 6.55 27.21
C PRO A 24 -13.75 7.10 27.13
N GLN A 25 -13.15 7.08 25.93
CA GLN A 25 -11.82 7.63 25.71
C GLN A 25 -11.93 9.04 25.12
N ALA A 26 -11.11 9.97 25.62
CA ALA A 26 -10.96 11.28 25.01
C ALA A 26 -10.30 11.15 23.63
N TRP A 27 -10.76 11.93 22.67
CA TRP A 27 -10.17 11.97 21.33
C TRP A 27 -8.89 12.81 21.36
N ASP A 28 -7.74 12.20 21.16
CA ASP A 28 -6.50 12.93 20.84
C ASP A 28 -6.37 13.10 19.32
N LEU A 29 -6.79 14.25 18.83
CA LEU A 29 -6.70 14.61 17.41
C LEU A 29 -5.24 14.76 16.94
N GLY A 30 -4.32 15.07 17.86
CA GLY A 30 -2.89 15.18 17.55
C GLY A 30 -2.29 13.81 17.22
N GLU A 31 -2.55 12.82 18.07
CA GLU A 31 -2.15 11.43 17.87
C GLU A 31 -2.76 10.90 16.55
N LEU A 32 -4.08 11.03 16.39
CA LEU A 32 -4.79 10.55 15.22
C LEU A 32 -4.23 11.13 13.91
N ARG A 33 -4.01 12.46 13.88
CA ARG A 33 -3.46 13.13 12.70
C ARG A 33 -2.05 12.66 12.38
N THR A 34 -1.20 12.48 13.40
CA THR A 34 0.18 12.04 13.20
C THR A 34 0.23 10.61 12.66
N VAL A 35 -0.58 9.70 13.22
CA VAL A 35 -0.68 8.31 12.73
C VAL A 35 -1.21 8.28 11.30
N ALA A 36 -2.27 9.02 11.00
CA ALA A 36 -2.83 9.10 9.65
C ALA A 36 -1.82 9.65 8.63
N THR A 37 -1.02 10.64 9.03
CA THR A 37 0.05 11.20 8.18
C THR A 37 1.10 10.14 7.87
N VAL A 38 1.58 9.39 8.85
CA VAL A 38 2.58 8.32 8.63
C VAL A 38 2.01 7.22 7.75
N LEU A 39 0.76 6.79 8.01
CA LEU A 39 0.08 5.78 7.20
C LEU A 39 -0.16 6.24 5.74
N GLY A 40 -0.25 7.54 5.48
CA GLY A 40 -0.38 8.10 4.13
C GLY A 40 0.96 8.35 3.43
N VAL A 41 1.95 8.88 4.15
CA VAL A 41 3.26 9.26 3.57
C VAL A 41 4.06 8.04 3.13
N VAL A 42 4.05 6.95 3.89
CA VAL A 42 4.81 5.74 3.54
C VAL A 42 4.34 5.13 2.20
N PRO A 43 3.03 4.87 1.97
CA PRO A 43 2.55 4.40 0.68
C PRO A 43 2.79 5.40 -0.46
N LEU A 44 2.66 6.70 -0.19
CA LEU A 44 2.96 7.74 -1.17
C LEU A 44 4.42 7.69 -1.61
N ALA A 45 5.35 7.69 -0.65
CA ALA A 45 6.78 7.59 -0.93
C ALA A 45 7.12 6.32 -1.72
N SER A 46 6.51 5.18 -1.36
CA SER A 46 6.69 3.92 -2.09
C SER A 46 6.12 3.98 -3.52
N SER A 47 5.02 4.70 -3.75
CA SER A 47 4.46 4.88 -5.09
C SER A 47 5.36 5.74 -5.98
N LEU A 48 5.87 6.84 -5.43
CA LEU A 48 6.81 7.73 -6.12
C LEU A 48 8.14 7.01 -6.41
N LEU A 49 8.62 6.18 -5.48
CA LEU A 49 9.81 5.38 -5.70
C LEU A 49 9.61 4.35 -6.82
N LEU A 50 8.47 3.64 -6.86
CA LEU A 50 8.17 2.70 -7.93
C LEU A 50 8.08 3.42 -9.29
N LEU A 51 7.42 4.58 -9.32
CA LEU A 51 7.33 5.40 -10.52
C LEU A 51 8.71 5.86 -10.99
N TYR A 52 9.55 6.34 -10.08
CA TYR A 52 10.93 6.76 -10.38
C TYR A 52 11.77 5.61 -10.93
N LEU A 53 11.72 4.43 -10.28
CA LEU A 53 12.43 3.24 -10.74
C LEU A 53 11.92 2.76 -12.12
N GLY A 54 10.61 2.81 -12.35
CA GLY A 54 10.03 2.46 -13.65
C GLY A 54 10.43 3.41 -14.76
N LEU A 55 10.45 4.73 -14.52
CA LEU A 55 10.88 5.73 -15.50
C LEU A 55 12.37 5.59 -15.81
N THR A 56 13.22 5.38 -14.81
CA THR A 56 14.67 5.19 -15.04
C THR A 56 14.98 3.87 -15.75
N ALA A 57 14.16 2.84 -15.55
CA ALA A 57 14.26 1.58 -16.31
C ALA A 57 13.81 1.78 -17.77
N ALA A 58 12.82 2.63 -18.03
CA ALA A 58 12.34 2.96 -19.36
C ALA A 58 13.41 3.72 -20.18
N ASP A 59 14.18 4.59 -19.55
CA ASP A 59 15.24 5.36 -20.23
C ASP A 59 16.50 4.53 -20.53
N GLY A 60 16.51 3.24 -20.21
CA GLY A 60 17.64 2.35 -20.47
C GLY A 60 18.89 2.65 -19.66
N LEU A 61 18.79 3.51 -18.62
CA LEU A 61 19.93 3.92 -17.79
C LEU A 61 20.46 2.77 -16.93
N TYR A 62 19.61 1.80 -16.58
CA TYR A 62 20.00 0.65 -15.76
C TYR A 62 19.37 -0.65 -16.26
N PRO A 63 20.07 -1.40 -17.14
CA PRO A 63 19.61 -2.69 -17.64
C PRO A 63 19.41 -3.75 -16.53
N SER A 64 19.93 -3.50 -15.33
CA SER A 64 19.88 -4.44 -14.21
C SER A 64 18.47 -4.67 -13.65
N TYR A 65 17.53 -3.79 -13.89
CA TYR A 65 16.16 -3.95 -13.38
C TYR A 65 15.20 -4.66 -14.34
N ALA A 66 15.64 -4.96 -15.56
CA ALA A 66 14.81 -5.60 -16.57
C ALA A 66 14.32 -7.01 -16.15
N TRP A 67 15.06 -7.71 -15.30
CA TRP A 67 14.66 -9.00 -14.76
C TRP A 67 13.46 -8.91 -13.81
N MET A 68 13.29 -7.76 -13.12
CA MET A 68 12.20 -7.51 -12.17
C MET A 68 10.84 -7.32 -12.88
N PHE A 69 10.86 -6.77 -14.10
CA PHE A 69 9.65 -6.44 -14.85
C PHE A 69 9.19 -7.55 -15.80
N GLY A 70 9.90 -8.69 -15.84
CA GLY A 70 9.55 -9.84 -16.66
C GLY A 70 9.91 -9.68 -18.14
N ARG A 71 10.28 -10.82 -18.76
CA ARG A 71 10.90 -10.94 -20.09
C ARG A 71 9.96 -10.64 -21.29
N LYS A 72 8.68 -10.35 -21.03
CA LYS A 72 7.70 -10.03 -22.07
C LYS A 72 7.49 -8.51 -22.18
N VAL A 73 8.52 -7.81 -22.58
CA VAL A 73 8.32 -6.56 -23.30
C VAL A 73 7.70 -6.96 -24.62
N ASN A 74 6.49 -6.49 -24.84
CA ASN A 74 5.73 -6.75 -26.06
C ASN A 74 6.62 -6.33 -27.25
N SER A 75 6.89 -7.23 -28.20
CA SER A 75 7.72 -7.03 -29.38
C SER A 75 7.25 -5.93 -30.35
N ARG A 76 6.19 -5.16 -29.98
CA ARG A 76 5.68 -4.03 -30.73
C ARG A 76 6.56 -2.78 -30.69
N TYR A 77 7.47 -2.68 -29.72
CA TYR A 77 8.42 -1.57 -29.60
C TYR A 77 9.86 -2.10 -29.76
N GLN A 78 10.15 -2.73 -30.88
CA GLN A 78 11.53 -2.88 -31.33
C GLN A 78 11.99 -1.49 -31.83
N ASN A 79 12.73 -0.80 -30.98
CA ASN A 79 13.59 0.25 -31.48
C ASN A 79 14.74 -0.41 -32.26
N ASP A 80 15.18 0.21 -33.37
CA ASP A 80 16.22 -0.24 -34.32
C ASP A 80 17.62 -0.50 -33.72
N ALA A 81 17.75 -0.53 -32.39
CA ALA A 81 18.99 -0.68 -31.65
C ALA A 81 19.06 -1.99 -30.81
N GLY A 82 18.62 -3.12 -31.35
CA GLY A 82 18.87 -4.48 -30.82
C GLY A 82 18.98 -4.61 -29.30
N ASP A 83 18.11 -5.42 -28.67
CA ASP A 83 18.24 -5.99 -27.32
C ASP A 83 18.23 -5.05 -26.09
N ARG A 84 17.61 -3.90 -26.13
CA ARG A 84 17.38 -3.13 -24.91
C ARG A 84 16.01 -3.46 -24.33
N TYR A 85 16.01 -4.04 -23.15
CA TYR A 85 14.80 -4.21 -22.33
C TYR A 85 14.23 -2.84 -21.98
N TYR A 86 13.08 -2.55 -22.52
CA TYR A 86 12.37 -1.28 -22.36
C TYR A 86 11.04 -1.56 -21.68
N LEU A 87 10.73 -0.83 -20.61
CA LEU A 87 9.42 -0.85 -19.98
C LEU A 87 8.55 0.22 -20.67
N PRO A 88 7.51 -0.16 -21.42
CA PRO A 88 6.59 0.82 -21.98
C PRO A 88 5.91 1.63 -20.89
N TYR A 89 5.72 2.93 -21.14
CA TYR A 89 5.07 3.82 -20.19
C TYR A 89 3.66 3.35 -19.79
N GLU A 90 2.93 2.79 -20.73
CA GLU A 90 1.59 2.22 -20.53
C GLU A 90 1.58 1.04 -19.56
N GLN A 91 2.61 0.19 -19.59
CA GLN A 91 2.78 -0.89 -18.63
C GLN A 91 3.20 -0.35 -17.26
N LEU A 92 4.03 0.69 -17.23
CA LEU A 92 4.39 1.35 -15.97
C LEU A 92 3.14 1.94 -15.29
N LEU A 93 2.26 2.58 -16.04
CA LEU A 93 0.98 3.08 -15.51
C LEU A 93 0.14 1.94 -14.90
N MET A 94 0.07 0.79 -15.58
CA MET A 94 -0.65 -0.37 -15.07
C MET A 94 0.01 -0.95 -13.80
N MET A 95 1.35 -0.95 -13.71
CA MET A 95 2.05 -1.36 -12.50
C MET A 95 1.76 -0.43 -11.31
N VAL A 96 1.77 0.89 -11.55
CA VAL A 96 1.45 1.90 -10.52
C VAL A 96 -0.02 1.77 -10.09
N TYR A 97 -0.94 1.55 -11.04
CA TYR A 97 -2.34 1.28 -10.76
C TYR A 97 -2.52 0.06 -9.84
N LEU A 98 -1.89 -1.08 -10.17
CA LEU A 98 -1.94 -2.28 -9.35
C LEU A 98 -1.31 -2.03 -7.97
N LYS A 99 -0.18 -1.32 -7.92
CA LYS A 99 0.51 -0.96 -6.67
C LYS A 99 -0.39 -0.15 -5.75
N ILE A 100 -1.01 0.91 -6.25
CA ILE A 100 -1.89 1.76 -5.45
C ILE A 100 -3.08 0.95 -4.94
N SER A 101 -3.72 0.16 -5.81
CA SER A 101 -4.86 -0.68 -5.44
C SER A 101 -4.56 -1.62 -4.27
N ILE A 102 -3.44 -2.36 -4.34
CA ILE A 102 -3.04 -3.27 -3.26
C ILE A 102 -2.66 -2.49 -2.01
N SER A 103 -1.93 -1.38 -2.16
CA SER A 103 -1.46 -0.54 -1.06
C SER A 103 -2.61 0.02 -0.22
N ASP A 104 -3.69 0.48 -0.86
CA ASP A 104 -4.86 1.03 -0.19
C ASP A 104 -5.51 -0.01 0.73
N PHE A 105 -5.70 -1.23 0.23
CA PHE A 105 -6.26 -2.32 1.02
C PHE A 105 -5.33 -2.75 2.17
N LEU A 106 -4.02 -2.81 1.94
CA LEU A 106 -3.06 -3.14 2.98
C LEU A 106 -3.01 -2.04 4.07
N THR A 107 -3.09 -0.77 3.69
CA THR A 107 -3.16 0.35 4.64
C THR A 107 -4.39 0.25 5.54
N LEU A 108 -5.53 -0.22 5.01
CA LEU A 108 -6.72 -0.49 5.79
C LEU A 108 -6.45 -1.54 6.88
N PHE A 109 -5.70 -2.61 6.59
CA PHE A 109 -5.31 -3.59 7.61
C PHE A 109 -4.34 -3.00 8.64
N ALA A 110 -3.41 -2.15 8.25
CA ALA A 110 -2.51 -1.47 9.17
C ALA A 110 -3.27 -0.53 10.13
N SER A 111 -4.30 0.17 9.65
CA SER A 111 -5.04 1.16 10.44
C SER A 111 -5.97 0.58 11.51
N ARG A 112 -6.29 -0.73 11.47
CA ARG A 112 -7.26 -1.39 12.34
C ARG A 112 -6.78 -1.60 13.78
N THR A 113 -5.47 -1.69 14.01
CA THR A 113 -4.87 -2.03 15.29
C THR A 113 -3.86 -0.98 15.72
N ARG A 114 -3.73 -0.72 17.01
CA ARG A 114 -2.63 0.12 17.55
C ARG A 114 -1.29 -0.65 17.54
N GLY A 115 -1.33 -1.94 17.80
CA GLY A 115 -0.20 -2.86 17.70
C GLY A 115 0.03 -3.35 16.26
N PRO A 116 0.83 -4.40 16.06
CA PRO A 116 1.06 -5.01 14.75
C PRO A 116 -0.24 -5.43 14.07
N PHE A 117 -0.28 -5.41 12.72
CA PHE A 117 -1.48 -5.73 11.96
C PHE A 117 -2.08 -7.12 12.26
N TYR A 118 -1.25 -8.07 12.68
CA TYR A 118 -1.62 -9.45 13.03
C TYR A 118 -2.09 -9.63 14.49
N GLU A 119 -2.03 -8.59 15.32
CA GLU A 119 -2.47 -8.63 16.73
C GLU A 119 -3.93 -9.08 16.85
N ARG A 120 -4.73 -8.69 15.88
CA ARG A 120 -6.15 -9.06 15.82
C ARG A 120 -6.53 -9.55 14.44
N ALA A 121 -7.07 -10.77 14.38
CA ALA A 121 -7.54 -11.35 13.13
C ALA A 121 -8.68 -10.49 12.54
N PRO A 122 -8.65 -10.19 11.22
CA PRO A 122 -9.74 -9.48 10.56
C PRO A 122 -11.02 -10.32 10.55
N ALA A 123 -12.17 -9.66 10.49
CA ALA A 123 -13.43 -10.36 10.25
C ALA A 123 -13.38 -11.11 8.91
N PRO A 124 -13.96 -12.32 8.82
CA PRO A 124 -13.94 -13.11 7.59
C PRO A 124 -14.52 -12.35 6.38
N LEU A 125 -15.53 -11.51 6.61
CA LEU A 125 -16.15 -10.70 5.57
C LEU A 125 -15.18 -9.64 5.03
N LEU A 126 -14.44 -8.96 5.90
CA LEU A 126 -13.43 -7.98 5.52
C LEU A 126 -12.30 -8.64 4.74
N PHE A 127 -11.84 -9.81 5.20
CA PHE A 127 -10.78 -10.55 4.50
C PHE A 127 -11.23 -11.06 3.13
N ALA A 128 -12.47 -11.55 3.02
CA ALA A 128 -13.04 -11.95 1.74
C ALA A 128 -13.17 -10.78 0.77
N ALA A 129 -13.66 -9.62 1.24
CA ALA A 129 -13.75 -8.41 0.42
C ALA A 129 -12.36 -7.96 -0.10
N PHE A 130 -11.35 -8.00 0.77
CA PHE A 130 -9.96 -7.73 0.39
C PHE A 130 -9.48 -8.68 -0.71
N LEU A 131 -9.68 -9.98 -0.56
CA LEU A 131 -9.27 -10.96 -1.56
C LEU A 131 -9.97 -10.72 -2.90
N VAL A 132 -11.28 -10.53 -2.90
CA VAL A 132 -12.04 -10.24 -4.13
C VAL A 132 -11.52 -8.99 -4.80
N ALA A 133 -11.31 -7.91 -4.06
CA ALA A 133 -10.88 -6.64 -4.61
C ALA A 133 -9.45 -6.72 -5.19
N THR A 134 -8.51 -7.29 -4.45
CA THR A 134 -7.10 -7.40 -4.90
C THR A 134 -6.92 -8.40 -6.03
N LEU A 135 -7.67 -9.51 -6.03
CA LEU A 135 -7.69 -10.45 -7.15
C LEU A 135 -8.28 -9.81 -8.40
N THR A 136 -9.38 -9.06 -8.27
CA THR A 136 -9.97 -8.33 -9.40
C THR A 136 -8.99 -7.30 -9.96
N ALA A 137 -8.33 -6.51 -9.10
CA ALA A 137 -7.31 -5.56 -9.54
C ALA A 137 -6.14 -6.25 -10.25
N THR A 138 -5.68 -7.40 -9.72
CA THR A 138 -4.60 -8.19 -10.32
C THR A 138 -5.00 -8.78 -11.68
N LEU A 139 -6.23 -9.31 -11.79
CA LEU A 139 -6.75 -9.84 -13.05
C LEU A 139 -6.88 -8.72 -14.09
N LEU A 140 -7.40 -7.57 -13.72
CA LEU A 140 -7.46 -6.40 -14.62
C LEU A 140 -6.05 -6.00 -15.07
N ALA A 141 -5.10 -5.92 -14.16
CA ALA A 141 -3.74 -5.52 -14.50
C ALA A 141 -3.01 -6.53 -15.41
N THR A 142 -3.35 -7.82 -15.33
CA THR A 142 -2.66 -8.88 -16.10
C THR A 142 -3.38 -9.31 -17.36
N GLN A 143 -4.69 -9.04 -17.50
CA GLN A 143 -5.51 -9.55 -18.60
C GLN A 143 -6.17 -8.42 -19.42
N ALA A 144 -6.36 -7.22 -18.86
CA ALA A 144 -7.08 -6.17 -19.55
C ALA A 144 -6.10 -5.23 -20.28
N ASP A 145 -6.22 -5.19 -21.60
CA ASP A 145 -5.69 -4.09 -22.40
C ASP A 145 -6.78 -3.02 -22.44
N LEU A 146 -6.58 -1.94 -21.73
CA LEU A 146 -7.47 -0.78 -21.75
C LEU A 146 -6.98 0.16 -22.85
N ASP A 147 -7.49 -0.05 -24.05
CA ASP A 147 -7.18 0.77 -25.22
C ASP A 147 -8.08 2.02 -25.24
N ASP A 148 -7.78 2.94 -24.31
CA ASP A 148 -8.34 4.29 -24.39
C ASP A 148 -7.39 5.15 -25.24
N SER A 149 -7.90 5.79 -26.28
CA SER A 149 -7.12 6.65 -27.17
C SER A 149 -6.39 7.79 -26.47
N THR A 150 -6.80 8.13 -25.24
CA THR A 150 -6.22 9.22 -24.44
C THR A 150 -5.16 8.70 -23.45
N TYR A 151 -5.40 7.56 -22.82
CA TYR A 151 -4.50 6.96 -21.82
C TYR A 151 -4.50 5.44 -21.96
N PRO A 152 -3.78 4.88 -22.94
CA PRO A 152 -3.70 3.44 -23.09
C PRO A 152 -2.98 2.80 -21.91
N MET A 153 -3.56 1.76 -21.35
CA MET A 153 -2.96 0.96 -20.27
C MET A 153 -2.91 -0.49 -20.75
N TYR A 154 -1.69 -1.03 -20.88
CA TYR A 154 -1.50 -2.40 -21.36
C TYR A 154 -1.25 -3.37 -20.22
N ALA A 155 -1.74 -4.58 -20.39
CA ALA A 155 -1.58 -5.66 -19.45
C ALA A 155 -0.09 -5.90 -19.12
N ILE A 156 0.19 -6.10 -17.84
CA ILE A 156 1.53 -6.45 -17.34
C ILE A 156 1.68 -7.97 -17.28
N GLY A 157 2.92 -8.45 -17.44
CA GLY A 157 3.21 -9.87 -17.27
C GLY A 157 3.03 -10.33 -15.82
N SER A 158 2.76 -11.62 -15.63
CA SER A 158 2.61 -12.21 -14.29
C SER A 158 3.81 -11.98 -13.36
N ASN A 159 5.02 -11.93 -13.92
CA ASN A 159 6.24 -11.63 -13.15
C ASN A 159 6.23 -10.19 -12.62
N ALA A 160 5.79 -9.22 -13.43
CA ALA A 160 5.66 -7.84 -13.01
C ALA A 160 4.56 -7.68 -11.94
N ALA A 161 3.44 -8.38 -12.09
CA ALA A 161 2.40 -8.40 -11.07
C ALA A 161 2.91 -9.01 -9.74
N ALA A 162 3.64 -10.13 -9.80
CA ALA A 162 4.25 -10.75 -8.62
C ALA A 162 5.27 -9.81 -7.94
N PHE A 163 6.08 -9.10 -8.73
CA PHE A 163 6.98 -8.09 -8.20
C PHE A 163 6.21 -6.98 -7.46
N VAL A 164 5.15 -6.44 -8.06
CA VAL A 164 4.31 -5.41 -7.43
C VAL A 164 3.71 -5.90 -6.12
N TRP A 165 3.28 -7.16 -6.05
CA TRP A 165 2.79 -7.77 -4.81
C TRP A 165 3.87 -7.83 -3.72
N LEU A 166 5.05 -8.36 -4.04
CA LEU A 166 6.17 -8.45 -3.09
C LEU A 166 6.62 -7.06 -2.64
N TYR A 167 6.69 -6.11 -3.55
CA TYR A 167 7.00 -4.72 -3.26
C TYR A 167 6.00 -4.10 -2.28
N ASN A 168 4.70 -4.31 -2.51
CA ASN A 168 3.66 -3.82 -1.59
C ASN A 168 3.74 -4.47 -0.21
N LEU A 169 3.97 -5.78 -0.13
CA LEU A 169 4.11 -6.48 1.15
C LEU A 169 5.33 -5.99 1.93
N ALA A 170 6.46 -5.74 1.27
CA ALA A 170 7.64 -5.17 1.91
C ALA A 170 7.37 -3.76 2.48
N TRP A 171 6.75 -2.88 1.68
CA TRP A 171 6.40 -1.54 2.14
C TRP A 171 5.29 -1.53 3.19
N PHE A 172 4.36 -2.46 3.13
CA PHE A 172 3.37 -2.67 4.17
C PHE A 172 4.02 -3.04 5.52
N ALA A 173 5.03 -3.91 5.51
CA ALA A 173 5.77 -4.23 6.74
C ALA A 173 6.48 -2.99 7.31
N VAL A 174 7.07 -2.14 6.46
CA VAL A 174 7.66 -0.86 6.89
C VAL A 174 6.60 0.09 7.46
N GLN A 175 5.46 0.20 6.79
CA GLN A 175 4.33 1.04 7.23
C GLN A 175 3.78 0.60 8.59
N ASP A 176 3.56 -0.70 8.77
CA ASP A 176 3.06 -1.26 10.03
C ASP A 176 4.07 -1.08 11.16
N ALA A 177 5.36 -1.33 10.90
CA ALA A 177 6.42 -1.09 11.87
C ALA A 177 6.53 0.39 12.27
N ALA A 178 6.44 1.32 11.32
CA ALA A 178 6.45 2.76 11.60
C ALA A 178 5.26 3.18 12.47
N LYS A 179 4.06 2.66 12.18
CA LYS A 179 2.86 2.88 13.00
C LYS A 179 3.05 2.37 14.43
N VAL A 180 3.53 1.14 14.60
CA VAL A 180 3.75 0.54 15.93
C VAL A 180 4.79 1.33 16.72
N ALA A 181 5.89 1.75 16.08
CA ALA A 181 6.90 2.58 16.71
C ALA A 181 6.32 3.92 17.19
N LEU A 182 5.45 4.52 16.39
CA LEU A 182 4.79 5.78 16.73
C LEU A 182 3.85 5.65 17.94
N TYR A 183 3.01 4.61 17.97
CA TYR A 183 2.14 4.36 19.13
C TYR A 183 2.94 4.10 20.41
N ARG A 184 4.02 3.33 20.34
CA ARG A 184 4.91 3.14 21.49
C ARG A 184 5.54 4.44 21.98
N ALA A 185 5.89 5.34 21.08
CA ALA A 185 6.43 6.65 21.46
C ALA A 185 5.37 7.52 22.16
N PHE A 186 4.12 7.46 21.76
CA PHE A 186 3.02 8.15 22.47
C PHE A 186 2.78 7.54 23.85
N ASP A 187 2.71 6.22 23.97
CA ASP A 187 2.51 5.54 25.26
C ASP A 187 3.63 5.88 26.25
N LEU A 188 4.89 5.96 25.79
CA LEU A 188 6.03 6.36 26.62
C LEU A 188 5.94 7.84 27.05
N ARG A 189 5.53 8.73 26.17
CA ARG A 189 5.31 10.15 26.47
C ARG A 189 4.25 10.32 27.55
N ASP A 190 3.12 9.63 27.41
CA ASP A 190 1.99 9.73 28.33
C ASP A 190 2.34 9.13 29.70
N ALA A 191 3.10 8.04 29.74
CA ALA A 191 3.64 7.47 30.97
C ALA A 191 4.61 8.43 31.69
N ALA A 192 5.48 9.11 30.97
CA ALA A 192 6.38 10.12 31.52
C ALA A 192 5.63 11.32 32.11
N ALA A 193 4.65 11.83 31.38
CA ALA A 193 3.80 12.94 31.83
C ALA A 193 3.01 12.58 33.12
N ALA A 194 2.53 11.34 33.22
CA ALA A 194 1.84 10.85 34.41
C ALA A 194 2.78 10.74 35.63
N ALA A 195 4.02 10.32 35.42
CA ALA A 195 5.04 10.25 36.46
C ALA A 195 5.43 11.64 37.01
N ASP A 196 5.61 12.62 36.10
CA ASP A 196 5.90 14.00 36.48
C ASP A 196 4.72 14.65 37.21
N GLY A 197 3.50 14.40 36.78
CA GLY A 197 2.29 14.89 37.48
C GLY A 197 2.12 14.31 38.88
N ALA A 198 2.48 13.07 39.07
CA ALA A 198 2.44 12.42 40.40
C ALA A 198 3.53 12.95 41.34
N ALA A 199 4.69 13.38 40.81
CA ALA A 199 5.78 13.92 41.60
C ALA A 199 5.54 15.38 42.12
N VAL A 200 4.59 16.09 41.47
CA VAL A 200 4.26 17.51 41.77
C VAL A 200 3.01 17.63 42.66
N ALA A 201 2.29 16.54 42.98
CA ALA A 201 1.14 16.59 43.89
C ALA A 201 1.62 16.88 45.30
N PRO A 202 1.31 18.05 45.97
CA PRO A 202 1.68 18.31 47.34
C PRO A 202 0.82 17.44 48.30
N ASP A 203 1.45 16.95 49.36
CA ASP A 203 0.81 16.28 50.50
C ASP A 203 -0.24 17.17 51.18
#